data_f6064cc8fff6569bf24bde0f41404564
#
_entry.id   f6064cc8fff6569bf24bde0f41404564
#
_cell.length_a   1.000
_cell.length_b   1.000
_cell.length_c   1.000
_cell.angle_alpha   90.00
_cell.angle_beta   90.00
_cell.angle_gamma   90.00
#
_symmetry.space_group_name_H-M   'P 1'
#
loop_
_entity.id
_entity.type
_entity.pdbx_description
1 polymer ?
#
loop_
_entity_poly.entity_id
_entity_poly.type
_entity_poly.pdbx_seq_one_letter_code
_entity_poly.pdbx_strand_id
1 'polypeptide(L)'
;MGRIISMHNSKILKTANNPIAKPKAVCNCQKSKKADCPVPGACNQDVAIYEATVTTDDGRAESYVGLAKNFKRRFPKHKSTLGDRNADGQTTLSKYVWRKRDEGLNPKVAWKFLEKNVPDFNPVTEICKLCTREKFQILLNPAVATLNYKTEIFSSCRHRLTYIIGDPPD
;
A
#
# COMPACT_ATOMS: atom_id res chain seq x y z
N MET A 1 9.60 -33.35 -30.43
CA MET A 1 9.49 -32.90 -29.01
C MET A 1 10.62 -31.98 -28.52
N GLY A 2 11.83 -31.95 -29.08
CA GLY A 2 12.96 -31.14 -28.59
C GLY A 2 12.83 -29.60 -28.68
N ARG A 3 12.06 -29.02 -29.59
CA ARG A 3 11.95 -27.58 -29.80
C ARG A 3 11.20 -26.84 -28.67
N ILE A 4 10.16 -27.44 -28.09
CA ILE A 4 9.35 -26.81 -27.04
C ILE A 4 10.15 -26.71 -25.75
N ILE A 5 10.91 -27.74 -25.38
CA ILE A 5 11.76 -27.77 -24.18
C ILE A 5 12.88 -26.74 -24.30
N SER A 6 13.51 -26.59 -25.46
CA SER A 6 14.56 -25.62 -25.72
C SER A 6 14.07 -24.17 -25.58
N MET A 7 12.86 -23.84 -26.06
CA MET A 7 12.27 -22.52 -25.96
C MET A 7 11.89 -22.19 -24.48
N HIS A 8 11.44 -23.16 -23.73
CA HIS A 8 11.10 -22.98 -22.32
C HIS A 8 12.35 -22.72 -21.48
N ASN A 9 13.39 -23.49 -21.67
CA ASN A 9 14.68 -23.30 -21.00
C ASN A 9 15.34 -21.97 -21.37
N SER A 10 15.25 -21.53 -22.63
CA SER A 10 15.75 -20.22 -23.05
C SER A 10 15.03 -19.04 -22.40
N LYS A 11 13.73 -19.16 -22.12
CA LYS A 11 12.97 -18.16 -21.36
C LYS A 11 13.40 -18.13 -19.90
N ILE A 12 13.59 -19.30 -19.27
CA ILE A 12 14.05 -19.40 -17.87
C ILE A 12 15.45 -18.81 -17.74
N LEU A 13 16.37 -19.14 -18.64
CA LEU A 13 17.73 -18.60 -18.64
C LEU A 13 17.78 -17.09 -18.88
N LYS A 14 16.93 -16.55 -19.76
CA LYS A 14 16.82 -15.10 -19.97
C LYS A 14 16.27 -14.38 -18.74
N THR A 15 15.40 -15.03 -17.97
CA THR A 15 14.87 -14.47 -16.71
C THR A 15 15.90 -14.54 -15.58
N ALA A 16 16.72 -15.61 -15.55
CA ALA A 16 17.80 -15.76 -14.58
C ALA A 16 19.00 -14.83 -14.84
N ASN A 17 19.26 -14.50 -16.11
CA ASN A 17 20.34 -13.60 -16.53
C ASN A 17 19.91 -12.13 -16.64
N ASN A 18 18.70 -11.77 -16.22
CA ASN A 18 18.34 -10.36 -16.08
C ASN A 18 19.34 -9.71 -15.11
N PRO A 19 20.08 -8.67 -15.55
CA PRO A 19 21.00 -7.98 -14.64
C PRO A 19 20.20 -7.55 -13.44
N ILE A 20 20.71 -7.90 -12.25
CA ILE A 20 20.12 -7.49 -10.95
C ILE A 20 19.76 -6.03 -11.07
N ALA A 21 18.46 -5.73 -11.14
CA ALA A 21 17.99 -4.38 -11.35
C ALA A 21 18.67 -3.50 -10.31
N LYS A 22 19.40 -2.47 -10.76
CA LYS A 22 20.09 -1.54 -9.85
C LYS A 22 19.12 -1.16 -8.74
N PRO A 23 19.51 -1.27 -7.47
CA PRO A 23 18.62 -0.96 -6.37
C PRO A 23 18.07 0.45 -6.58
N LYS A 24 16.75 0.56 -6.75
CA LYS A 24 16.10 1.85 -6.92
C LYS A 24 16.44 2.71 -5.71
N ALA A 25 16.79 3.96 -5.97
CA ALA A 25 17.06 4.91 -4.88
C ALA A 25 15.89 4.89 -3.88
N VAL A 26 16.17 4.60 -2.64
CA VAL A 26 15.19 4.44 -1.56
C VAL A 26 14.39 5.72 -1.36
N CYS A 27 15.01 6.88 -1.59
CA CYS A 27 14.39 8.20 -1.61
C CYS A 27 15.24 9.16 -2.46
N ASN A 28 14.59 10.03 -3.23
CA ASN A 28 15.24 11.10 -3.99
C ASN A 28 14.63 12.49 -3.71
N CYS A 29 13.86 12.65 -2.64
CA CYS A 29 13.19 13.91 -2.29
C CYS A 29 14.19 15.03 -1.98
N GLN A 30 15.32 14.70 -1.36
CA GLN A 30 16.38 15.68 -1.04
C GLN A 30 16.99 16.31 -2.29
N LYS A 31 17.08 15.56 -3.41
CA LYS A 31 17.62 16.08 -4.67
C LYS A 31 16.67 17.06 -5.37
N SER A 32 15.39 17.01 -5.09
CA SER A 32 14.34 17.79 -5.76
C SER A 32 13.91 19.03 -4.97
N LYS A 33 14.56 19.39 -3.86
CA LYS A 33 14.16 20.49 -2.95
C LYS A 33 12.68 20.41 -2.50
N LYS A 34 12.03 19.26 -2.69
CA LYS A 34 10.65 19.05 -2.25
C LYS A 34 10.67 18.66 -0.77
N ALA A 35 10.30 19.60 0.08
CA ALA A 35 10.28 19.44 1.54
C ALA A 35 9.33 18.35 2.06
N ASP A 36 8.37 17.88 1.24
CA ASP A 36 7.28 17.00 1.63
C ASP A 36 7.60 15.51 1.38
N CYS A 37 8.63 14.98 2.03
CA CYS A 37 8.83 13.53 2.00
C CYS A 37 7.97 12.88 3.08
N PRO A 38 6.93 12.08 2.72
CA PRO A 38 6.02 11.49 3.70
C PRO A 38 6.70 10.45 4.60
N VAL A 39 7.73 9.77 4.08
CA VAL A 39 8.55 8.80 4.83
C VAL A 39 10.01 9.09 4.52
N PRO A 40 10.70 9.88 5.36
CA PRO A 40 12.08 10.29 5.14
C PRO A 40 13.00 9.09 4.84
N GLY A 41 13.78 9.20 3.77
CA GLY A 41 14.70 8.14 3.34
C GLY A 41 14.07 6.94 2.62
N ALA A 42 12.75 6.75 2.64
CA ALA A 42 12.11 5.51 2.16
C ALA A 42 10.92 5.71 1.20
N CYS A 43 10.57 6.94 0.82
CA CYS A 43 9.31 7.21 0.10
C CYS A 43 9.18 6.53 -1.27
N ASN A 44 10.28 6.12 -1.90
CA ASN A 44 10.28 5.44 -3.20
C ASN A 44 10.16 3.91 -3.08
N GLN A 45 9.54 3.45 -2.00
CA GLN A 45 9.33 2.02 -1.76
C GLN A 45 8.31 1.45 -2.74
N ASP A 46 8.71 0.38 -3.44
CA ASP A 46 7.81 -0.44 -4.22
C ASP A 46 7.18 -1.53 -3.33
N VAL A 47 5.98 -1.92 -3.68
CA VAL A 47 5.20 -3.04 -3.10
C VAL A 47 5.25 -3.06 -1.58
N ALA A 48 4.51 -2.14 -0.98
CA ALA A 48 4.52 -1.94 0.47
C ALA A 48 3.11 -1.88 1.06
N ILE A 49 3.03 -2.29 2.31
CA ILE A 49 1.90 -2.01 3.19
C ILE A 49 2.33 -0.88 4.12
N TYR A 50 1.51 0.14 4.20
CA TYR A 50 1.79 1.35 4.97
C TYR A 50 0.67 1.63 5.98
N GLU A 51 1.04 2.32 7.01
CA GLU A 51 0.14 2.91 8.01
C GLU A 51 0.17 4.43 7.90
N ALA A 52 -1.00 5.03 7.98
CA ALA A 52 -1.20 6.47 8.16
C ALA A 52 -1.82 6.71 9.52
N THR A 53 -1.09 7.28 10.45
CA THR A 53 -1.58 7.64 11.78
C THR A 53 -2.04 9.08 11.79
N VAL A 54 -3.29 9.31 12.16
CA VAL A 54 -3.88 10.65 12.34
C VAL A 54 -3.88 10.98 13.82
N THR A 55 -3.16 12.01 14.20
CA THR A 55 -3.14 12.53 15.57
C THR A 55 -3.85 13.87 15.60
N THR A 56 -4.74 14.07 16.55
CA THR A 56 -5.48 15.30 16.79
C THR A 56 -4.98 16.02 18.06
N ASP A 57 -5.28 17.31 18.19
CA ASP A 57 -4.78 18.16 19.30
C ASP A 57 -5.34 17.71 20.67
N ASP A 58 -6.42 16.93 20.69
CA ASP A 58 -6.98 16.30 21.88
C ASP A 58 -6.22 15.02 22.33
N GLY A 59 -5.10 14.71 21.67
CA GLY A 59 -4.24 13.55 21.97
C GLY A 59 -4.74 12.22 21.41
N ARG A 60 -5.87 12.17 20.68
CA ARG A 60 -6.34 10.95 20.05
C ARG A 60 -5.51 10.61 18.84
N ALA A 61 -5.27 9.32 18.66
CA ALA A 61 -4.57 8.78 17.51
C ALA A 61 -5.37 7.64 16.89
N GLU A 62 -5.61 7.73 15.58
CA GLU A 62 -6.30 6.71 14.81
C GLU A 62 -5.47 6.36 13.58
N SER A 63 -5.51 5.12 13.16
CA SER A 63 -4.63 4.62 12.09
C SER A 63 -5.39 3.95 10.97
N TYR A 64 -4.88 4.16 9.76
CA TYR A 64 -5.34 3.58 8.51
C TYR A 64 -4.24 2.74 7.88
N VAL A 65 -4.54 1.50 7.53
CA VAL A 65 -3.67 0.60 6.79
C VAL A 65 -4.05 0.65 5.31
N GLY A 66 -3.05 0.72 4.45
CA GLY A 66 -3.24 0.67 3.00
C GLY A 66 -2.07 0.03 2.29
N LEU A 67 -2.28 -0.33 1.02
CA LEU A 67 -1.26 -0.90 0.16
C LEU A 67 -0.87 0.03 -0.98
N ALA A 68 0.36 -0.13 -1.47
CA ALA A 68 0.85 0.55 -2.66
C ALA A 68 1.82 -0.32 -3.45
N LYS A 69 1.62 -0.42 -4.78
CA LYS A 69 2.65 -0.96 -5.69
C LYS A 69 3.87 -0.04 -5.76
N ASN A 70 3.66 1.25 -5.61
CA ASN A 70 4.70 2.26 -5.43
C ASN A 70 4.14 3.39 -4.55
N PHE A 71 4.70 3.57 -3.37
CA PHE A 71 4.20 4.52 -2.39
C PHE A 71 4.33 5.97 -2.87
N LYS A 72 5.42 6.31 -3.56
CA LYS A 72 5.64 7.66 -4.09
C LYS A 72 4.56 8.07 -5.11
N ARG A 73 3.98 7.11 -5.84
CA ARG A 73 2.84 7.35 -6.74
C ARG A 73 1.50 7.36 -6.01
N ARG A 74 1.40 6.64 -4.90
CA ARG A 74 0.18 6.59 -4.09
C ARG A 74 0.00 7.84 -3.23
N PHE A 75 1.08 8.35 -2.65
CA PHE A 75 1.06 9.48 -1.73
C PHE A 75 0.42 10.75 -2.30
N PRO A 76 0.69 11.21 -3.54
CA PRO A 76 0.02 12.37 -4.12
C PRO A 76 -1.51 12.26 -4.17
N LYS A 77 -2.05 11.04 -4.35
CA LYS A 77 -3.50 10.81 -4.30
C LYS A 77 -4.06 11.03 -2.90
N HIS A 78 -3.35 10.57 -1.87
CA HIS A 78 -3.72 10.89 -0.49
C HIS A 78 -3.60 12.38 -0.21
N LYS A 79 -2.50 13.02 -0.65
CA LYS A 79 -2.31 14.47 -0.47
C LYS A 79 -3.45 15.26 -1.11
N SER A 80 -3.89 14.89 -2.29
CA SER A 80 -5.05 15.51 -2.95
C SER A 80 -6.31 15.39 -2.10
N THR A 81 -6.70 14.18 -1.68
CA THR A 81 -7.92 13.95 -0.89
C THR A 81 -7.87 14.52 0.53
N LEU A 82 -6.68 14.70 1.08
CA LEU A 82 -6.46 15.37 2.37
C LEU A 82 -6.46 16.90 2.24
N GLY A 83 -6.14 17.44 1.06
CA GLY A 83 -6.10 18.87 0.78
C GLY A 83 -7.38 19.43 0.18
N ASP A 84 -8.16 18.60 -0.50
CA ASP A 84 -9.42 19.00 -1.12
C ASP A 84 -10.54 17.99 -0.75
N ARG A 85 -11.60 18.51 -0.13
CA ARG A 85 -12.76 17.71 0.30
C ARG A 85 -13.50 17.08 -0.88
N ASN A 86 -13.52 17.74 -2.03
CA ASN A 86 -14.23 17.31 -3.22
C ASN A 86 -13.38 16.48 -4.17
N ALA A 87 -12.10 16.21 -3.82
CA ALA A 87 -11.23 15.41 -4.65
C ALA A 87 -11.74 13.98 -4.82
N ASP A 88 -11.61 13.45 -6.04
CA ASP A 88 -11.96 12.08 -6.35
C ASP A 88 -11.09 11.07 -5.57
N GLY A 89 -11.68 9.91 -5.28
CA GLY A 89 -10.98 8.81 -4.62
C GLY A 89 -10.83 8.97 -3.12
N GLN A 90 -11.79 9.60 -2.47
CA GLN A 90 -11.89 9.69 -1.01
C GLN A 90 -11.74 8.31 -0.35
N THR A 91 -10.94 8.26 0.71
CA THR A 91 -10.71 7.07 1.53
C THR A 91 -11.29 7.27 2.93
N THR A 92 -11.40 6.20 3.71
CA THR A 92 -11.77 6.30 5.13
C THR A 92 -10.84 7.23 5.90
N LEU A 93 -9.54 7.21 5.56
CA LEU A 93 -8.55 8.14 6.09
C LEU A 93 -8.92 9.60 5.82
N SER A 94 -9.18 9.97 4.56
CA SER A 94 -9.51 11.36 4.22
C SER A 94 -10.86 11.81 4.80
N LYS A 95 -11.86 10.93 4.79
CA LYS A 95 -13.16 11.19 5.44
C LYS A 95 -13.01 11.46 6.94
N TYR A 96 -12.16 10.68 7.62
CA TYR A 96 -11.87 10.89 9.03
C TYR A 96 -11.17 12.23 9.29
N VAL A 97 -10.15 12.57 8.50
CA VAL A 97 -9.43 13.85 8.62
C VAL A 97 -10.38 15.03 8.42
N TRP A 98 -11.26 14.99 7.41
CA TRP A 98 -12.23 16.06 7.19
C TRP A 98 -13.24 16.18 8.31
N ARG A 99 -13.75 15.05 8.83
CA ARG A 99 -14.64 15.07 10.02
C ARG A 99 -13.96 15.73 11.20
N LYS A 100 -12.68 15.44 11.47
CA LYS A 100 -11.94 16.06 12.57
C LYS A 100 -11.72 17.57 12.38
N ARG A 101 -11.51 18.01 11.15
CA ARG A 101 -11.47 19.45 10.83
C ARG A 101 -12.81 20.14 11.04
N ASP A 102 -13.93 19.49 10.71
CA ASP A 102 -15.28 20.00 10.96
C ASP A 102 -15.58 20.12 12.47
N GLU A 103 -15.00 19.24 13.27
CA GLU A 103 -15.03 19.29 14.74
C GLU A 103 -14.12 20.40 15.32
N GLY A 104 -13.43 21.18 14.47
CA GLY A 104 -12.51 22.25 14.89
C GLY A 104 -11.13 21.78 15.32
N LEU A 105 -10.81 20.49 15.14
CA LEU A 105 -9.51 19.94 15.49
C LEU A 105 -8.51 20.09 14.34
N ASN A 106 -7.21 20.00 14.64
CA ASN A 106 -6.13 20.10 13.67
C ASN A 106 -5.43 18.73 13.46
N PRO A 107 -5.98 17.85 12.61
CA PRO A 107 -5.43 16.51 12.42
C PRO A 107 -4.10 16.56 11.66
N LYS A 108 -3.07 15.91 12.21
CA LYS A 108 -1.76 15.68 11.61
C LYS A 108 -1.64 14.23 11.17
N VAL A 109 -1.10 13.99 9.98
CA VAL A 109 -0.97 12.65 9.42
C VAL A 109 0.49 12.26 9.30
N ALA A 110 0.91 11.21 10.00
CA ALA A 110 2.22 10.60 9.90
C ALA A 110 2.14 9.28 9.13
N TRP A 111 3.21 8.93 8.42
CA TRP A 111 3.27 7.76 7.55
C TRP A 111 4.43 6.87 7.94
N LYS A 112 4.20 5.56 8.01
CA LYS A 112 5.26 4.55 8.13
C LYS A 112 4.94 3.32 7.28
N PHE A 113 5.97 2.52 6.96
CA PHE A 113 5.77 1.22 6.35
C PHE A 113 5.64 0.14 7.43
N LEU A 114 4.61 -0.69 7.29
CA LEU A 114 4.45 -1.93 8.07
C LEU A 114 5.24 -3.06 7.42
N GLU A 115 5.10 -3.20 6.10
CA GLU A 115 5.83 -4.19 5.31
C GLU A 115 6.40 -3.56 4.04
N LYS A 116 7.60 -4.00 3.63
CA LYS A 116 8.29 -3.55 2.42
C LYS A 116 8.62 -4.75 1.55
N ASN A 117 8.74 -4.52 0.23
CA ASN A 117 9.11 -5.56 -0.74
C ASN A 117 8.20 -6.79 -0.65
N VAL A 118 6.92 -6.59 -0.37
CA VAL A 118 5.94 -7.67 -0.33
C VAL A 118 5.87 -8.29 -1.72
N PRO A 119 6.01 -9.61 -1.89
CA PRO A 119 5.85 -10.22 -3.20
C PRO A 119 4.47 -9.89 -3.78
N ASP A 120 4.43 -9.39 -5.01
CA ASP A 120 3.18 -9.01 -5.68
C ASP A 120 2.30 -10.21 -5.96
N PHE A 121 2.95 -11.33 -6.35
CA PHE A 121 2.30 -12.42 -7.03
C PHE A 121 2.96 -13.76 -6.74
N ASN A 122 2.14 -14.80 -6.60
CA ASN A 122 2.60 -16.16 -6.63
C ASN A 122 2.17 -16.79 -7.97
N PRO A 123 3.10 -17.09 -8.88
CA PRO A 123 2.75 -17.61 -10.20
C PRO A 123 2.11 -19.00 -10.16
N VAL A 124 2.26 -19.74 -9.07
CA VAL A 124 1.70 -21.09 -8.93
C VAL A 124 0.24 -21.06 -8.46
N THR A 125 -0.08 -20.14 -7.53
CA THR A 125 -1.41 -20.08 -6.89
C THR A 125 -2.28 -18.95 -7.43
N GLU A 126 -1.75 -18.08 -8.29
CA GLU A 126 -2.42 -16.87 -8.80
C GLU A 126 -2.95 -15.92 -7.69
N ILE A 127 -2.48 -16.08 -6.48
CA ILE A 127 -2.91 -15.30 -5.32
C ILE A 127 -2.14 -13.97 -5.26
N CYS A 128 -2.86 -12.87 -5.10
CA CYS A 128 -2.30 -11.57 -4.83
C CYS A 128 -1.81 -11.47 -3.38
N LYS A 129 -0.52 -11.72 -3.16
CA LYS A 129 0.08 -11.65 -1.82
C LYS A 129 -0.02 -10.25 -1.20
N LEU A 130 0.06 -9.19 -1.99
CA LEU A 130 -0.03 -7.82 -1.49
C LEU A 130 -1.41 -7.53 -0.88
N CYS A 131 -2.50 -7.86 -1.59
CA CYS A 131 -3.85 -7.71 -1.05
C CYS A 131 -4.09 -8.60 0.17
N THR A 132 -3.64 -9.85 0.13
CA THR A 132 -3.73 -10.77 1.26
C THR A 132 -3.02 -10.24 2.50
N ARG A 133 -1.80 -9.74 2.35
CA ARG A 133 -1.03 -9.15 3.46
C ARG A 133 -1.69 -7.90 4.03
N GLU A 134 -2.23 -7.02 3.19
CA GLU A 134 -3.01 -5.86 3.67
C GLU A 134 -4.17 -6.32 4.55
N LYS A 135 -4.94 -7.32 4.08
CA LYS A 135 -6.08 -7.85 4.84
C LYS A 135 -5.65 -8.48 6.17
N PHE A 136 -4.56 -9.23 6.17
CA PHE A 136 -4.00 -9.75 7.42
C PHE A 136 -3.60 -8.64 8.40
N GLN A 137 -3.00 -7.55 7.94
CA GLN A 137 -2.67 -6.42 8.82
C GLN A 137 -3.93 -5.78 9.41
N ILE A 138 -5.01 -5.64 8.61
CA ILE A 138 -6.28 -5.07 9.08
C ILE A 138 -6.95 -6.00 10.11
N LEU A 139 -6.89 -7.31 9.89
CA LEU A 139 -7.57 -8.30 10.74
C LEU A 139 -6.84 -8.58 12.04
N LEU A 140 -5.54 -8.83 11.95
CA LEU A 140 -4.74 -9.32 13.06
C LEU A 140 -4.24 -8.18 13.95
N ASN A 141 -4.20 -6.95 13.42
CA ASN A 141 -3.74 -5.77 14.14
C ASN A 141 -4.82 -4.69 14.24
N PRO A 142 -5.95 -4.94 14.90
CA PRO A 142 -7.06 -3.99 14.96
C PRO A 142 -6.66 -2.64 15.59
N ALA A 143 -5.64 -2.62 16.45
CA ALA A 143 -5.10 -1.38 17.03
C ALA A 143 -4.36 -0.50 16.00
N VAL A 144 -3.89 -1.09 14.88
CA VAL A 144 -3.16 -0.40 13.81
C VAL A 144 -4.09 -0.04 12.64
N ALA A 145 -5.28 -0.62 12.60
CA ALA A 145 -6.23 -0.48 11.49
C ALA A 145 -7.60 0.06 11.95
N THR A 146 -7.57 1.03 12.87
CA THR A 146 -8.79 1.56 13.53
C THR A 146 -9.74 2.26 12.56
N LEU A 147 -9.22 2.83 11.47
CA LEU A 147 -10.00 3.50 10.42
C LEU A 147 -10.40 2.57 9.27
N ASN A 148 -9.92 1.34 9.23
CA ASN A 148 -10.30 0.39 8.18
C ASN A 148 -11.63 -0.29 8.51
N TYR A 149 -12.49 -0.43 7.50
CA TYR A 149 -13.69 -1.25 7.66
C TYR A 149 -13.33 -2.74 7.59
N LYS A 150 -13.78 -3.53 8.57
CA LYS A 150 -13.59 -5.00 8.55
C LYS A 150 -14.26 -5.66 7.34
N THR A 151 -15.31 -5.07 6.78
CA THR A 151 -15.97 -5.52 5.55
C THR A 151 -15.08 -5.45 4.30
N GLU A 152 -13.98 -4.70 4.33
CA GLU A 152 -13.00 -4.68 3.23
C GLU A 152 -12.28 -6.03 3.04
N ILE A 153 -12.41 -6.96 3.98
CA ILE A 153 -11.86 -8.32 3.89
C ILE A 153 -12.39 -9.06 2.66
N PHE A 154 -13.67 -8.88 2.36
CA PHE A 154 -14.36 -9.53 1.23
C PHE A 154 -14.26 -8.73 -0.08
N SER A 155 -13.57 -7.61 -0.09
CA SER A 155 -13.41 -6.83 -1.32
C SER A 155 -12.53 -7.56 -2.32
N SER A 156 -12.90 -7.50 -3.60
CA SER A 156 -12.14 -8.07 -4.70
C SER A 156 -10.74 -7.47 -4.81
N CYS A 157 -9.79 -8.27 -5.27
CA CYS A 157 -8.43 -7.81 -5.50
C CYS A 157 -8.38 -6.75 -6.60
N ARG A 158 -7.86 -5.56 -6.28
CA ARG A 158 -7.69 -4.43 -7.23
C ARG A 158 -6.66 -4.72 -8.33
N HIS A 159 -5.86 -5.76 -8.17
CA HIS A 159 -4.83 -6.18 -9.13
C HIS A 159 -5.33 -7.23 -10.12
N ARG A 160 -6.63 -7.55 -10.11
CA ARG A 160 -7.27 -8.61 -10.93
C ARG A 160 -6.70 -10.02 -10.69
N LEU A 161 -6.12 -10.25 -9.51
CA LEU A 161 -5.64 -11.54 -9.05
C LEU A 161 -6.58 -12.06 -7.97
N THR A 162 -6.66 -13.36 -7.82
CA THR A 162 -7.44 -13.97 -6.73
C THR A 162 -6.72 -13.75 -5.39
N TYR A 163 -7.45 -13.58 -4.32
CA TYR A 163 -6.95 -13.79 -2.96
C TYR A 163 -8.01 -14.57 -2.17
N ILE A 164 -7.55 -15.44 -1.29
CA ILE A 164 -8.40 -16.23 -0.42
C ILE A 164 -7.95 -15.96 1.01
N ILE A 165 -8.88 -15.53 1.86
CA ILE A 165 -8.67 -15.34 3.32
C ILE A 165 -9.59 -16.30 4.10
N GLY A 166 -10.17 -17.27 3.47
CA GLY A 166 -11.10 -18.23 4.00
C GLY A 166 -12.09 -18.65 2.94
N ASP A 167 -12.80 -19.71 3.18
CA ASP A 167 -13.89 -20.09 2.31
C ASP A 167 -15.01 -19.07 2.41
N PRO A 168 -15.67 -18.72 1.28
CA PRO A 168 -16.84 -17.86 1.33
C PRO A 168 -17.89 -18.54 2.22
N PRO A 169 -18.62 -17.78 3.05
CA PRO A 169 -19.75 -18.36 3.77
C PRO A 169 -20.77 -18.88 2.74
N ASP A 170 -21.28 -20.09 2.98
CA ASP A 170 -22.37 -20.73 2.22
C ASP A 170 -23.64 -19.86 2.23
#